data_b2ed5b275c609a2957255a853d2aa5a1
#
_entry.id   b2ed5b275c609a2957255a853d2aa5a1
#
_cell.length_a   1.000
_cell.length_b   1.000
_cell.length_c   1.000
_cell.angle_alpha   90.00
_cell.angle_beta   90.00
_cell.angle_gamma   90.00
#
_symmetry.space_group_name_H-M   'P 1'
#
loop_
_entity.id
_entity.type
_entity.pdbx_description
1 polymer ?
#
loop_
_entity_poly.entity_id
_entity_poly.type
_entity_poly.pdbx_seq_one_letter_code
_entity_poly.pdbx_strand_id
1 'polypeptide(L)'
;VRSSAASDVYKRQEQLKSELNGLTEKLKAAKSYAEAKELFLAHEKLNKHISTLANLAHIRHTIDTRDTFYDGEMKFWNKADPELEECNQAWTQAMLESPYRPEFAAEYGDLMFVNAEIARRTFSPAIIEDLQKENELTVEYEKLLASAQIPFEGGVYTLSQLTPFKSDPDDARRLAAWKAEGNWYKENQTKFDELYDKLTHLRDEMGKKLGYEGYTTLGYYRMGRNCYTKEDVEKFRKAVVKYLVPVADSIYREQAKRLGKEYPMSFADNALEFRSGNPKPIGTPDEILAMGRKFYDELSPETSEFFRMMLDNELLDVLS
;
A
#
# COMPACT_ATOMS: atom_id res chain seq x y z
N VAL A 1 -23.45 -9.96 -2.44
CA VAL A 1 -22.51 -8.95 -2.96
C VAL A 1 -21.36 -9.57 -3.76
N ARG A 2 -21.14 -10.91 -3.66
CA ARG A 2 -20.02 -11.60 -4.34
C ARG A 2 -20.02 -11.61 -5.87
N SER A 3 -21.10 -11.25 -6.56
CA SER A 3 -21.17 -11.58 -7.99
C SER A 3 -21.31 -10.41 -8.95
N SER A 4 -21.61 -9.17 -8.53
CA SER A 4 -21.96 -8.16 -9.53
C SER A 4 -20.85 -7.20 -9.91
N ALA A 5 -20.02 -6.74 -8.98
CA ALA A 5 -19.09 -5.66 -9.24
C ALA A 5 -17.92 -6.06 -10.15
N ALA A 6 -17.22 -7.12 -9.80
CA ALA A 6 -16.01 -7.56 -10.52
C ALA A 6 -16.34 -8.18 -11.89
N SER A 7 -17.45 -8.94 -12.00
CA SER A 7 -17.91 -9.47 -13.29
C SER A 7 -18.28 -8.35 -14.28
N ASP A 8 -18.72 -7.19 -13.78
CA ASP A 8 -19.08 -6.05 -14.64
C ASP A 8 -17.85 -5.35 -15.23
N VAL A 9 -16.76 -5.21 -14.45
CA VAL A 9 -15.51 -4.64 -14.95
C VAL A 9 -14.84 -5.59 -15.96
N TYR A 10 -14.79 -6.88 -15.64
CA TYR A 10 -14.21 -7.90 -16.54
C TYR A 10 -14.90 -7.93 -17.91
N LYS A 11 -16.23 -7.85 -17.92
CA LYS A 11 -17.02 -7.82 -19.16
C LYS A 11 -16.96 -6.49 -19.89
N ARG A 12 -16.46 -5.42 -19.24
CA ARG A 12 -16.53 -4.05 -19.71
C ARG A 12 -15.17 -3.36 -19.87
N GLN A 13 -14.05 -4.07 -19.74
CA GLN A 13 -12.71 -3.44 -19.83
C GLN A 13 -12.57 -2.58 -21.10
N GLU A 14 -12.91 -3.13 -22.25
CA GLU A 14 -12.85 -2.39 -23.53
C GLU A 14 -13.84 -1.21 -23.56
N GLN A 15 -15.00 -1.36 -22.90
CA GLN A 15 -15.95 -0.28 -22.76
C GLN A 15 -15.37 0.83 -21.87
N LEU A 16 -14.74 0.51 -20.75
CA LEU A 16 -14.12 1.49 -19.86
C LEU A 16 -12.99 2.26 -20.56
N LYS A 17 -12.13 1.55 -21.31
CA LYS A 17 -11.08 2.19 -22.13
C LYS A 17 -11.70 3.14 -23.14
N SER A 18 -12.78 2.73 -23.82
CA SER A 18 -13.50 3.57 -24.78
C SER A 18 -14.14 4.80 -24.11
N GLU A 19 -14.72 4.65 -22.94
CA GLU A 19 -15.32 5.75 -22.17
C GLU A 19 -14.24 6.76 -21.72
N LEU A 20 -13.12 6.29 -21.14
CA LEU A 20 -11.99 7.14 -20.74
C LEU A 20 -11.40 7.92 -21.92
N ASN A 21 -11.14 7.23 -23.03
CA ASN A 21 -10.62 7.86 -24.24
C ASN A 21 -11.64 8.84 -24.84
N GLY A 22 -12.93 8.50 -24.81
CA GLY A 22 -14.00 9.39 -25.26
C GLY A 22 -14.10 10.68 -24.44
N LEU A 23 -13.91 10.61 -23.13
CA LEU A 23 -13.83 11.80 -22.27
C LEU A 23 -12.60 12.65 -22.60
N THR A 24 -11.47 12.02 -22.86
CA THR A 24 -10.22 12.69 -23.24
C THR A 24 -10.39 13.49 -24.54
N GLU A 25 -10.96 12.90 -25.58
CA GLU A 25 -11.18 13.59 -26.85
C GLU A 25 -12.20 14.74 -26.73
N LYS A 26 -13.25 14.56 -25.91
CA LYS A 26 -14.20 15.64 -25.62
C LYS A 26 -13.53 16.78 -24.86
N LEU A 27 -12.65 16.50 -23.88
CA LEU A 27 -11.91 17.53 -23.16
C LEU A 27 -11.04 18.36 -24.07
N LYS A 28 -10.33 17.73 -25.01
CA LYS A 28 -9.52 18.42 -26.04
C LYS A 28 -10.36 19.33 -26.93
N ALA A 29 -11.64 18.96 -27.16
CA ALA A 29 -12.57 19.72 -28.03
C ALA A 29 -13.44 20.72 -27.25
N ALA A 30 -13.35 20.79 -25.93
CA ALA A 30 -14.15 21.67 -25.09
C ALA A 30 -14.00 23.15 -25.48
N LYS A 31 -15.12 23.86 -25.50
CA LYS A 31 -15.20 25.27 -25.96
C LYS A 31 -15.33 26.26 -24.80
N SER A 32 -15.48 25.79 -23.58
CA SER A 32 -15.58 26.62 -22.38
C SER A 32 -15.05 25.88 -21.14
N TYR A 33 -14.65 26.64 -20.12
CA TYR A 33 -14.28 26.07 -18.82
C TYR A 33 -15.43 25.27 -18.22
N ALA A 34 -16.68 25.73 -18.32
CA ALA A 34 -17.84 25.00 -17.81
C ALA A 34 -17.96 23.61 -18.43
N GLU A 35 -17.82 23.49 -19.75
CA GLU A 35 -17.83 22.20 -20.45
C GLU A 35 -16.63 21.32 -20.04
N ALA A 36 -15.44 21.88 -19.97
CA ALA A 36 -14.23 21.17 -19.52
C ALA A 36 -14.39 20.65 -18.08
N LYS A 37 -14.99 21.44 -17.19
CA LYS A 37 -15.25 21.06 -15.80
C LYS A 37 -16.28 19.92 -15.69
N GLU A 38 -17.34 19.92 -16.47
CA GLU A 38 -18.30 18.81 -16.52
C GLU A 38 -17.62 17.49 -16.92
N LEU A 39 -16.75 17.55 -17.93
CA LEU A 39 -15.96 16.40 -18.38
C LEU A 39 -14.96 15.93 -17.32
N PHE A 40 -14.30 16.85 -16.64
CA PHE A 40 -13.42 16.55 -15.50
C PHE A 40 -14.18 15.82 -14.39
N LEU A 41 -15.35 16.31 -13.99
CA LEU A 41 -16.17 15.64 -12.97
C LEU A 41 -16.69 14.27 -13.42
N ALA A 42 -16.99 14.10 -14.71
CA ALA A 42 -17.38 12.80 -15.26
C ALA A 42 -16.21 11.80 -15.23
N HIS A 43 -14.99 12.24 -15.60
CA HIS A 43 -13.78 11.43 -15.54
C HIS A 43 -13.46 11.02 -14.10
N GLU A 44 -13.50 11.95 -13.14
CA GLU A 44 -13.29 11.68 -11.73
C GLU A 44 -14.30 10.66 -11.17
N LYS A 45 -15.56 10.77 -11.57
CA LYS A 45 -16.62 9.82 -11.19
C LYS A 45 -16.33 8.41 -11.71
N LEU A 46 -15.90 8.31 -12.96
CA LEU A 46 -15.56 7.02 -13.58
C LEU A 46 -14.33 6.40 -12.90
N ASN A 47 -13.27 7.17 -12.70
CA ASN A 47 -12.05 6.69 -12.02
C ASN A 47 -12.31 6.27 -10.56
N LYS A 48 -13.13 7.03 -9.83
CA LYS A 48 -13.55 6.62 -8.47
C LYS A 48 -14.27 5.29 -8.47
N HIS A 49 -15.14 5.04 -9.45
CA HIS A 49 -15.82 3.75 -9.59
C HIS A 49 -14.83 2.62 -9.87
N ILE A 50 -13.93 2.79 -10.83
CA ILE A 50 -12.88 1.80 -11.16
C ILE A 50 -12.01 1.51 -9.95
N SER A 51 -11.49 2.55 -9.29
CA SER A 51 -10.65 2.40 -8.09
C SER A 51 -11.38 1.70 -6.95
N THR A 52 -12.67 1.96 -6.75
CA THR A 52 -13.47 1.28 -5.73
C THR A 52 -13.53 -0.22 -5.99
N LEU A 53 -13.78 -0.63 -7.24
CA LEU A 53 -13.85 -2.05 -7.60
C LEU A 53 -12.50 -2.76 -7.43
N ALA A 54 -11.41 -2.12 -7.87
CA ALA A 54 -10.06 -2.65 -7.70
C ALA A 54 -9.69 -2.81 -6.21
N ASN A 55 -9.95 -1.78 -5.40
CA ASN A 55 -9.70 -1.81 -3.97
C ASN A 55 -10.53 -2.88 -3.24
N LEU A 56 -11.81 -3.06 -3.61
CA LEU A 56 -12.65 -4.12 -3.04
C LEU A 56 -12.09 -5.51 -3.36
N ALA A 57 -11.64 -5.73 -4.60
CA ALA A 57 -10.99 -6.99 -4.99
C ALA A 57 -9.72 -7.24 -4.18
N HIS A 58 -8.89 -6.20 -4.01
CA HIS A 58 -7.66 -6.27 -3.22
C HIS A 58 -7.92 -6.59 -1.75
N ILE A 59 -8.81 -5.85 -1.08
CA ILE A 59 -9.18 -6.08 0.34
C ILE A 59 -9.68 -7.52 0.54
N ARG A 60 -10.56 -8.00 -0.34
CA ARG A 60 -11.09 -9.37 -0.24
C ARG A 60 -10.02 -10.44 -0.46
N HIS A 61 -9.09 -10.19 -1.38
CA HIS A 61 -7.97 -11.09 -1.61
C HIS A 61 -7.01 -11.14 -0.41
N THR A 62 -6.72 -10.00 0.24
CA THR A 62 -5.82 -9.97 1.42
C THR A 62 -6.44 -10.67 2.63
N ILE A 63 -7.76 -10.58 2.83
CA ILE A 63 -8.49 -11.29 3.90
C ILE A 63 -8.32 -12.82 3.76
N ASP A 64 -8.41 -13.39 2.56
CA ASP A 64 -8.10 -14.79 2.30
C ASP A 64 -7.46 -14.98 0.92
N THR A 65 -6.13 -15.07 0.89
CA THR A 65 -5.35 -15.27 -0.34
C THR A 65 -5.59 -16.61 -1.03
N ARG A 66 -6.33 -17.54 -0.40
CA ARG A 66 -6.71 -18.85 -0.93
C ARG A 66 -8.08 -18.83 -1.61
N ASP A 67 -8.85 -17.74 -1.48
CA ASP A 67 -10.13 -17.60 -2.18
C ASP A 67 -9.87 -17.50 -3.68
N THR A 68 -10.26 -18.55 -4.42
CA THR A 68 -10.00 -18.68 -5.86
C THR A 68 -10.71 -17.63 -6.70
N PHE A 69 -11.84 -17.08 -6.23
CA PHE A 69 -12.56 -16.02 -6.92
C PHE A 69 -11.76 -14.71 -6.84
N TYR A 70 -11.36 -14.28 -5.65
CA TYR A 70 -10.60 -13.05 -5.48
C TYR A 70 -9.15 -13.17 -5.98
N ASP A 71 -8.55 -14.36 -5.99
CA ASP A 71 -7.29 -14.62 -6.69
C ASP A 71 -7.44 -14.41 -8.21
N GLY A 72 -8.56 -14.83 -8.79
CA GLY A 72 -8.92 -14.56 -10.20
C GLY A 72 -9.10 -13.07 -10.48
N GLU A 73 -9.77 -12.33 -9.56
CA GLU A 73 -9.94 -10.88 -9.65
C GLU A 73 -8.61 -10.13 -9.59
N MET A 74 -7.71 -10.52 -8.69
CA MET A 74 -6.37 -9.91 -8.60
C MET A 74 -5.56 -10.13 -9.88
N LYS A 75 -5.60 -11.33 -10.46
CA LYS A 75 -4.97 -11.60 -11.76
C LYS A 75 -5.52 -10.71 -12.87
N PHE A 76 -6.83 -10.46 -12.87
CA PHE A 76 -7.45 -9.52 -13.80
C PHE A 76 -6.94 -8.10 -13.60
N TRP A 77 -7.01 -7.57 -12.36
CA TRP A 77 -6.59 -6.20 -12.07
C TRP A 77 -5.11 -5.98 -12.33
N ASN A 78 -4.23 -6.92 -11.97
CA ASN A 78 -2.79 -6.85 -12.24
C ASN A 78 -2.47 -6.65 -13.72
N LYS A 79 -3.34 -7.14 -14.60
CA LYS A 79 -3.23 -6.97 -16.05
C LYS A 79 -3.94 -5.73 -16.56
N ALA A 80 -5.13 -5.44 -16.02
CA ALA A 80 -5.98 -4.35 -16.50
C ALA A 80 -5.47 -2.97 -16.08
N ASP A 81 -4.97 -2.83 -14.85
CA ASP A 81 -4.54 -1.53 -14.31
C ASP A 81 -3.48 -0.83 -15.17
N PRO A 82 -2.39 -1.48 -15.64
CA PRO A 82 -1.43 -0.83 -16.52
C PRO A 82 -2.01 -0.38 -17.87
N GLU A 83 -3.02 -1.08 -18.38
CA GLU A 83 -3.70 -0.70 -19.63
C GLU A 83 -4.67 0.48 -19.41
N LEU A 84 -5.36 0.54 -18.26
CA LEU A 84 -6.21 1.67 -17.88
C LEU A 84 -5.36 2.90 -17.55
N GLU A 85 -4.17 2.70 -17.00
CA GLU A 85 -3.21 3.77 -16.75
C GLU A 85 -2.79 4.48 -18.04
N GLU A 86 -2.65 3.77 -19.17
CA GLU A 86 -2.41 4.39 -20.46
C GLU A 86 -3.52 5.41 -20.83
N CYS A 87 -4.79 5.07 -20.59
CA CYS A 87 -5.91 5.98 -20.81
C CYS A 87 -5.86 7.18 -19.85
N ASN A 88 -5.52 6.96 -18.59
CA ASN A 88 -5.35 8.02 -17.59
C ASN A 88 -4.19 8.95 -17.90
N GLN A 89 -3.10 8.44 -18.48
CA GLN A 89 -1.98 9.26 -18.94
C GLN A 89 -2.38 10.15 -20.14
N ALA A 90 -3.21 9.65 -21.06
CA ALA A 90 -3.74 10.44 -22.16
C ALA A 90 -4.67 11.58 -21.65
N TRP A 91 -5.49 11.29 -20.64
CA TRP A 91 -6.30 12.30 -19.95
C TRP A 91 -5.43 13.34 -19.23
N THR A 92 -4.45 12.90 -18.48
CA THR A 92 -3.49 13.77 -17.76
C THR A 92 -2.78 14.73 -18.73
N GLN A 93 -2.36 14.22 -19.89
CA GLN A 93 -1.78 15.05 -20.93
C GLN A 93 -2.77 16.11 -21.43
N ALA A 94 -4.02 15.71 -21.71
CA ALA A 94 -5.05 16.63 -22.19
C ALA A 94 -5.37 17.71 -21.15
N MET A 95 -5.38 17.38 -19.86
CA MET A 95 -5.55 18.34 -18.76
C MET A 95 -4.41 19.34 -18.68
N LEU A 96 -3.15 18.87 -18.80
CA LEU A 96 -1.96 19.72 -18.75
C LEU A 96 -1.88 20.69 -19.94
N GLU A 97 -2.37 20.28 -21.11
CA GLU A 97 -2.40 21.07 -22.36
C GLU A 97 -3.69 21.88 -22.50
N SER A 98 -4.65 21.72 -21.61
CA SER A 98 -5.93 22.41 -21.69
C SER A 98 -5.76 23.93 -21.61
N PRO A 99 -6.43 24.69 -22.50
CA PRO A 99 -6.45 26.14 -22.41
C PRO A 99 -7.13 26.64 -21.11
N TYR A 100 -7.88 25.78 -20.43
CA TYR A 100 -8.58 26.07 -19.18
C TYR A 100 -7.79 25.68 -17.92
N ARG A 101 -6.50 25.30 -18.10
CA ARG A 101 -5.60 24.98 -16.97
C ARG A 101 -5.55 26.09 -15.89
N PRO A 102 -5.51 27.40 -16.25
CA PRO A 102 -5.51 28.46 -15.24
C PRO A 102 -6.78 28.50 -14.40
N GLU A 103 -7.95 28.28 -14.98
CA GLU A 103 -9.23 28.25 -14.29
C GLU A 103 -9.33 27.03 -13.35
N PHE A 104 -8.88 25.85 -13.81
CA PHE A 104 -8.77 24.66 -12.96
C PHE A 104 -7.81 24.90 -11.79
N ALA A 105 -6.64 25.50 -12.02
CA ALA A 105 -5.68 25.81 -10.97
C ALA A 105 -6.25 26.81 -9.95
N ALA A 106 -7.02 27.80 -10.41
CA ALA A 106 -7.68 28.76 -9.52
C ALA A 106 -8.77 28.11 -8.65
N GLU A 107 -9.48 27.11 -9.16
CA GLU A 107 -10.57 26.42 -8.43
C GLU A 107 -10.08 25.27 -7.56
N TYR A 108 -9.15 24.43 -8.05
CA TYR A 108 -8.71 23.19 -7.40
C TYR A 108 -7.28 23.26 -6.85
N GLY A 109 -6.54 24.33 -7.13
CA GLY A 109 -5.15 24.51 -6.72
C GLY A 109 -4.13 23.99 -7.73
N ASP A 110 -2.92 24.58 -7.71
CA ASP A 110 -1.81 24.20 -8.60
C ASP A 110 -1.26 22.79 -8.34
N LEU A 111 -1.44 22.26 -7.13
CA LEU A 111 -0.90 20.95 -6.75
C LEU A 111 -1.42 19.83 -7.66
N MET A 112 -2.65 19.93 -8.15
CA MET A 112 -3.22 19.00 -9.11
C MET A 112 -2.32 18.87 -10.37
N PHE A 113 -1.86 19.97 -10.92
CA PHE A 113 -1.01 19.98 -12.11
C PHE A 113 0.44 19.58 -11.82
N VAL A 114 0.98 19.96 -10.66
CA VAL A 114 2.30 19.47 -10.22
C VAL A 114 2.31 17.95 -10.14
N ASN A 115 1.28 17.36 -9.54
CA ASN A 115 1.14 15.91 -9.46
C ASN A 115 0.94 15.26 -10.82
N ALA A 116 0.15 15.90 -11.71
CA ALA A 116 -0.05 15.45 -13.08
C ALA A 116 1.27 15.41 -13.89
N GLU A 117 2.11 16.44 -13.75
CA GLU A 117 3.43 16.49 -14.38
C GLU A 117 4.38 15.40 -13.85
N ILE A 118 4.29 15.07 -12.57
CA ILE A 118 5.05 13.96 -11.97
C ILE A 118 4.53 12.62 -12.48
N ALA A 119 3.22 12.40 -12.49
CA ALA A 119 2.60 11.16 -12.95
C ALA A 119 3.04 10.83 -14.40
N ARG A 120 3.12 11.82 -15.28
CA ARG A 120 3.64 11.62 -16.64
C ARG A 120 5.08 11.08 -16.72
N ARG A 121 5.88 11.32 -15.70
CA ARG A 121 7.26 10.84 -15.62
C ARG A 121 7.37 9.40 -15.14
N THR A 122 6.26 8.79 -14.75
CA THR A 122 6.24 7.44 -14.17
C THR A 122 5.79 6.37 -15.14
N PHE A 123 5.29 6.75 -16.32
CA PHE A 123 4.64 5.83 -17.24
C PHE A 123 5.06 6.04 -18.70
N SER A 124 5.11 4.95 -19.43
CA SER A 124 5.15 4.89 -20.91
C SER A 124 4.56 3.54 -21.35
N PRO A 125 3.91 3.44 -22.53
CA PRO A 125 3.48 2.15 -23.06
C PRO A 125 4.59 1.08 -23.11
N ALA A 126 5.86 1.51 -23.21
CA ALA A 126 7.02 0.62 -23.24
C ALA A 126 7.23 -0.20 -21.95
N ILE A 127 6.58 0.17 -20.83
CA ILE A 127 6.72 -0.53 -19.54
C ILE A 127 5.43 -1.24 -19.09
N ILE A 128 4.39 -1.32 -19.92
CA ILE A 128 3.11 -1.96 -19.54
C ILE A 128 3.33 -3.42 -19.13
N GLU A 129 4.08 -4.18 -19.93
CA GLU A 129 4.38 -5.59 -19.62
C GLU A 129 5.22 -5.72 -18.32
N ASP A 130 6.14 -4.78 -18.09
CA ASP A 130 6.94 -4.76 -16.87
C ASP A 130 6.06 -4.45 -15.64
N LEU A 131 5.11 -3.53 -15.74
CA LEU A 131 4.16 -3.22 -14.67
C LEU A 131 3.26 -4.43 -14.34
N GLN A 132 2.78 -5.13 -15.36
CA GLN A 132 2.02 -6.37 -15.19
C GLN A 132 2.87 -7.43 -14.46
N LYS A 133 4.14 -7.57 -14.86
CA LYS A 133 5.07 -8.49 -14.22
C LYS A 133 5.43 -8.10 -12.79
N GLU A 134 5.59 -6.79 -12.53
CA GLU A 134 5.80 -6.27 -11.17
C GLU A 134 4.62 -6.63 -10.27
N ASN A 135 3.38 -6.43 -10.74
CA ASN A 135 2.18 -6.78 -10.00
C ASN A 135 2.13 -8.28 -9.66
N GLU A 136 2.43 -9.16 -10.63
CA GLU A 136 2.48 -10.61 -10.41
C GLU A 136 3.50 -10.97 -9.32
N LEU A 137 4.73 -10.45 -9.40
CA LEU A 137 5.79 -10.73 -8.43
C LEU A 137 5.45 -10.19 -7.03
N THR A 138 4.78 -9.04 -6.95
CA THR A 138 4.31 -8.47 -5.69
C THR A 138 3.27 -9.39 -5.03
N VAL A 139 2.30 -9.89 -5.80
CA VAL A 139 1.31 -10.84 -5.30
C VAL A 139 1.96 -12.18 -4.89
N GLU A 140 2.98 -12.65 -5.60
CA GLU A 140 3.75 -13.84 -5.19
C GLU A 140 4.42 -13.63 -3.82
N TYR A 141 5.00 -12.44 -3.59
CA TYR A 141 5.60 -12.08 -2.31
C TYR A 141 4.56 -12.04 -1.18
N GLU A 142 3.40 -11.41 -1.40
CA GLU A 142 2.30 -11.35 -0.44
C GLU A 142 1.79 -12.75 -0.07
N LYS A 143 1.59 -13.61 -1.08
CA LYS A 143 1.18 -15.02 -0.87
C LYS A 143 2.22 -15.82 -0.11
N LEU A 144 3.51 -15.58 -0.37
CA LEU A 144 4.57 -16.26 0.38
C LEU A 144 4.50 -15.89 1.86
N LEU A 145 4.35 -14.61 2.21
CA LEU A 145 4.18 -14.17 3.60
C LEU A 145 2.91 -14.75 4.24
N ALA A 146 1.77 -14.66 3.54
CA ALA A 146 0.48 -15.17 4.02
C ALA A 146 0.47 -16.71 4.19
N SER A 147 1.36 -17.42 3.50
CA SER A 147 1.46 -18.89 3.62
C SER A 147 2.17 -19.37 4.88
N ALA A 148 2.66 -18.48 5.73
CA ALA A 148 3.43 -18.85 6.92
C ALA A 148 2.63 -19.77 7.86
N GLN A 149 3.22 -20.95 8.14
CA GLN A 149 2.71 -21.95 9.06
C GLN A 149 3.86 -22.30 10.03
N ILE A 150 3.94 -21.59 11.15
CA ILE A 150 5.07 -21.68 12.08
C ILE A 150 4.68 -22.55 13.27
N PRO A 151 5.25 -23.76 13.41
CA PRO A 151 5.03 -24.60 14.58
C PRO A 151 5.66 -23.96 15.83
N PHE A 152 4.86 -23.79 16.89
CA PHE A 152 5.34 -23.25 18.15
C PHE A 152 4.46 -23.77 19.30
N GLU A 153 5.06 -24.33 20.36
CA GLU A 153 4.37 -24.79 21.57
C GLU A 153 3.12 -25.67 21.34
N GLY A 154 3.17 -26.56 20.34
CA GLY A 154 2.06 -27.48 20.03
C GLY A 154 0.97 -26.86 19.14
N GLY A 155 1.06 -25.57 18.78
CA GLY A 155 0.21 -24.90 17.82
C GLY A 155 0.93 -24.64 16.49
N VAL A 156 0.19 -24.09 15.51
CA VAL A 156 0.70 -23.59 14.24
C VAL A 156 0.17 -22.17 14.06
N TYR A 157 1.07 -21.23 13.78
CA TYR A 157 0.78 -19.80 13.77
C TYR A 157 1.21 -19.14 12.48
N THR A 158 0.48 -18.11 12.05
CA THR A 158 0.95 -17.17 11.05
C THR A 158 2.01 -16.24 11.66
N LEU A 159 2.70 -15.44 10.83
CA LEU A 159 3.65 -14.42 11.29
C LEU A 159 3.02 -13.45 12.30
N SER A 160 1.80 -12.99 12.04
CA SER A 160 1.06 -12.07 12.92
C SER A 160 0.63 -12.74 14.23
N GLN A 161 0.14 -13.96 14.17
CA GLN A 161 -0.29 -14.72 15.34
C GLN A 161 0.86 -15.08 16.28
N LEU A 162 2.11 -15.15 15.76
CA LEU A 162 3.29 -15.40 16.60
C LEU A 162 3.75 -14.16 17.40
N THR A 163 3.30 -12.97 17.00
CA THR A 163 3.74 -11.68 17.60
C THR A 163 3.55 -11.58 19.12
N PRO A 164 2.45 -12.04 19.75
CA PRO A 164 2.30 -12.01 21.19
C PRO A 164 3.40 -12.78 21.95
N PHE A 165 3.89 -13.89 21.39
CA PHE A 165 4.97 -14.67 21.99
C PHE A 165 6.34 -14.00 21.86
N LYS A 166 6.53 -13.20 20.81
CA LYS A 166 7.76 -12.42 20.59
C LYS A 166 7.93 -11.24 21.54
N SER A 167 6.91 -10.91 22.33
CA SER A 167 6.94 -9.92 23.42
C SER A 167 6.64 -10.53 24.79
N ASP A 168 6.79 -11.85 24.95
CA ASP A 168 6.56 -12.54 26.21
C ASP A 168 7.59 -12.10 27.28
N PRO A 169 7.18 -11.90 28.54
CA PRO A 169 8.10 -11.57 29.64
C PRO A 169 9.15 -12.66 29.92
N ASP A 170 8.83 -13.93 29.67
CA ASP A 170 9.79 -15.02 29.75
C ASP A 170 10.82 -14.97 28.64
N ASP A 171 12.09 -14.78 29.02
CA ASP A 171 13.22 -14.61 28.09
C ASP A 171 13.41 -15.82 27.16
N ALA A 172 13.25 -17.04 27.69
CA ALA A 172 13.46 -18.26 26.94
C ALA A 172 12.34 -18.47 25.92
N ARG A 173 11.10 -18.25 26.35
CA ARG A 173 9.90 -18.35 25.50
C ARG A 173 9.93 -17.30 24.38
N ARG A 174 10.24 -16.05 24.73
CA ARG A 174 10.38 -14.96 23.78
C ARG A 174 11.45 -15.27 22.72
N LEU A 175 12.64 -15.70 23.14
CA LEU A 175 13.71 -16.07 22.21
C LEU A 175 13.34 -17.28 21.34
N ALA A 176 12.62 -18.26 21.90
CA ALA A 176 12.15 -19.41 21.13
C ALA A 176 11.15 -19.01 20.03
N ALA A 177 10.23 -18.07 20.30
CA ALA A 177 9.31 -17.55 19.31
C ALA A 177 10.04 -16.80 18.16
N TRP A 178 11.01 -15.95 18.50
CA TRP A 178 11.86 -15.29 17.50
C TRP A 178 12.66 -16.29 16.64
N LYS A 179 13.18 -17.36 17.25
CA LYS A 179 13.87 -18.43 16.52
C LYS A 179 12.93 -19.21 15.61
N ALA A 180 11.71 -19.49 16.05
CA ALA A 180 10.71 -20.18 15.22
C ALA A 180 10.39 -19.38 13.96
N GLU A 181 10.15 -18.07 14.07
CA GLU A 181 9.97 -17.17 12.94
C GLU A 181 11.22 -17.10 12.05
N GLY A 182 12.39 -16.91 12.65
CA GLY A 182 13.65 -16.85 11.91
C GLY A 182 13.96 -18.14 11.13
N ASN A 183 13.60 -19.31 11.66
CA ASN A 183 13.73 -20.58 10.97
C ASN A 183 12.81 -20.66 9.75
N TRP A 184 11.57 -20.20 9.88
CA TRP A 184 10.65 -20.15 8.75
C TRP A 184 11.18 -19.26 7.62
N TYR A 185 11.70 -18.05 7.93
CA TYR A 185 12.35 -17.20 6.92
C TYR A 185 13.57 -17.87 6.29
N LYS A 186 14.39 -18.56 7.11
CA LYS A 186 15.56 -19.28 6.61
C LYS A 186 15.19 -20.43 5.66
N GLU A 187 14.13 -21.17 5.97
CA GLU A 187 13.60 -22.24 5.11
C GLU A 187 13.06 -21.72 3.77
N ASN A 188 12.55 -20.50 3.75
CA ASN A 188 12.01 -19.85 2.56
C ASN A 188 12.98 -18.83 1.94
N GLN A 189 14.22 -18.70 2.44
CA GLN A 189 15.18 -17.68 2.04
C GLN A 189 15.38 -17.63 0.53
N THR A 190 15.58 -18.76 -0.11
CA THR A 190 15.80 -18.82 -1.57
C THR A 190 14.65 -18.18 -2.35
N LYS A 191 13.39 -18.41 -1.92
CA LYS A 191 12.22 -17.81 -2.58
C LYS A 191 12.18 -16.30 -2.40
N PHE A 192 12.49 -15.81 -1.18
CA PHE A 192 12.57 -14.38 -0.92
C PHE A 192 13.69 -13.72 -1.73
N ASP A 193 14.87 -14.33 -1.75
CA ASP A 193 16.02 -13.81 -2.50
C ASP A 193 15.71 -13.73 -4.00
N GLU A 194 15.11 -14.79 -4.58
CA GLU A 194 14.71 -14.80 -5.99
C GLU A 194 13.64 -13.75 -6.33
N LEU A 195 12.63 -13.56 -5.48
CA LEU A 195 11.59 -12.54 -5.66
C LEU A 195 12.18 -11.13 -5.56
N TYR A 196 13.04 -10.90 -4.58
CA TYR A 196 13.72 -9.62 -4.41
C TYR A 196 14.61 -9.29 -5.60
N ASP A 197 15.40 -10.25 -6.06
CA ASP A 197 16.28 -10.10 -7.22
C ASP A 197 15.48 -9.77 -8.49
N LYS A 198 14.43 -10.55 -8.79
CA LYS A 198 13.55 -10.31 -9.93
C LYS A 198 12.90 -8.92 -9.88
N LEU A 199 12.35 -8.51 -8.72
CA LEU A 199 11.73 -7.20 -8.55
C LEU A 199 12.74 -6.06 -8.72
N THR A 200 13.95 -6.22 -8.17
CA THR A 200 15.00 -5.20 -8.24
C THR A 200 15.44 -4.98 -9.69
N HIS A 201 15.72 -6.05 -10.42
CA HIS A 201 16.12 -5.98 -11.82
C HIS A 201 15.01 -5.42 -12.71
N LEU A 202 13.77 -5.92 -12.55
CA LEU A 202 12.62 -5.45 -13.31
C LEU A 202 12.39 -3.94 -13.11
N ARG A 203 12.44 -3.46 -11.87
CA ARG A 203 12.28 -2.03 -11.55
C ARG A 203 13.41 -1.19 -12.13
N ASP A 204 14.65 -1.69 -12.09
CA ASP A 204 15.79 -1.00 -12.68
C ASP A 204 15.67 -0.89 -14.20
N GLU A 205 15.22 -1.95 -14.86
CA GLU A 205 14.91 -1.95 -16.30
C GLU A 205 13.78 -0.98 -16.65
N MET A 206 12.71 -0.92 -15.85
CA MET A 206 11.62 0.05 -16.04
C MET A 206 12.16 1.49 -15.97
N GLY A 207 13.01 1.78 -14.99
CA GLY A 207 13.67 3.08 -14.89
C GLY A 207 14.48 3.41 -16.14
N LYS A 208 15.27 2.48 -16.64
CA LYS A 208 16.07 2.65 -17.87
C LYS A 208 15.21 2.83 -19.12
N LYS A 209 14.12 2.07 -19.28
CA LYS A 209 13.15 2.22 -20.38
C LYS A 209 12.50 3.60 -20.41
N LEU A 210 12.34 4.23 -19.24
CA LEU A 210 11.84 5.59 -19.11
C LEU A 210 12.92 6.69 -19.25
N GLY A 211 14.18 6.32 -19.53
CA GLY A 211 15.30 7.22 -19.74
C GLY A 211 16.03 7.66 -18.48
N TYR A 212 15.82 7.00 -17.35
CA TYR A 212 16.54 7.22 -16.10
C TYR A 212 17.79 6.33 -16.02
N GLU A 213 18.74 6.66 -15.15
CA GLU A 213 19.92 5.81 -14.87
C GLU A 213 19.52 4.45 -14.25
N GLY A 214 18.39 4.41 -13.55
CA GLY A 214 17.84 3.22 -12.88
C GLY A 214 16.57 3.57 -12.13
N TYR A 215 16.16 2.70 -11.18
CA TYR A 215 14.86 2.84 -10.52
C TYR A 215 14.75 4.03 -9.55
N THR A 216 15.83 4.50 -8.95
CA THR A 216 15.75 5.48 -7.85
C THR A 216 14.94 6.72 -8.22
N THR A 217 15.18 7.33 -9.37
CA THR A 217 14.43 8.51 -9.83
C THR A 217 12.97 8.19 -10.12
N LEU A 218 12.72 7.09 -10.82
CA LEU A 218 11.36 6.61 -11.07
C LEU A 218 10.60 6.35 -9.76
N GLY A 219 11.26 5.69 -8.80
CA GLY A 219 10.68 5.42 -7.49
C GLY A 219 10.28 6.67 -6.71
N TYR A 220 11.07 7.75 -6.79
CA TYR A 220 10.72 9.03 -6.19
C TYR A 220 9.46 9.62 -6.84
N TYR A 221 9.33 9.58 -8.16
CA TYR A 221 8.12 10.04 -8.85
C TYR A 221 6.91 9.16 -8.54
N ARG A 222 7.06 7.83 -8.56
CA ARG A 222 5.99 6.89 -8.19
C ARG A 222 5.47 7.05 -6.75
N MET A 223 6.31 7.55 -5.85
CA MET A 223 5.91 7.92 -4.48
C MET A 223 5.24 9.30 -4.37
N GLY A 224 4.97 9.97 -5.50
CA GLY A 224 4.33 11.30 -5.51
C GLY A 224 5.15 12.40 -4.84
N ARG A 225 6.47 12.26 -4.78
CA ARG A 225 7.35 13.25 -4.15
C ARG A 225 7.46 14.51 -5.01
N ASN A 226 6.66 15.52 -4.68
CA ASN A 226 6.48 16.74 -5.46
C ASN A 226 7.15 17.98 -4.87
N CYS A 227 7.56 17.96 -3.59
CA CYS A 227 8.06 19.13 -2.87
C CYS A 227 9.44 18.93 -2.23
N TYR A 228 10.07 17.76 -2.39
CA TYR A 228 11.41 17.49 -1.89
C TYR A 228 12.16 16.47 -2.77
N THR A 229 13.48 16.54 -2.75
CA THR A 229 14.39 15.73 -3.56
C THR A 229 15.09 14.65 -2.74
N LYS A 230 15.85 13.77 -3.41
CA LYS A 230 16.72 12.79 -2.72
C LYS A 230 17.79 13.46 -1.86
N GLU A 231 18.26 14.65 -2.25
CA GLU A 231 19.23 15.46 -1.50
C GLU A 231 18.62 16.02 -0.22
N ASP A 232 17.34 16.40 -0.24
CA ASP A 232 16.61 16.84 0.97
C ASP A 232 16.39 15.66 1.92
N VAL A 233 16.06 14.47 1.39
CA VAL A 233 15.96 13.24 2.19
C VAL A 233 17.33 12.87 2.79
N GLU A 234 18.43 13.07 2.07
CA GLU A 234 19.77 12.86 2.63
C GLU A 234 20.06 13.81 3.79
N LYS A 235 19.73 15.09 3.66
CA LYS A 235 19.85 16.07 4.77
C LYS A 235 19.02 15.63 5.98
N PHE A 236 17.78 15.20 5.75
CA PHE A 236 16.91 14.67 6.80
C PHE A 236 17.54 13.46 7.50
N ARG A 237 18.03 12.46 6.75
CA ARG A 237 18.72 11.30 7.33
C ARG A 237 19.94 11.68 8.16
N LYS A 238 20.74 12.62 7.68
CA LYS A 238 21.89 13.15 8.45
C LYS A 238 21.45 13.82 9.74
N ALA A 239 20.33 14.57 9.73
CA ALA A 239 19.75 15.17 10.93
C ALA A 239 19.23 14.08 11.90
N VAL A 240 18.57 13.04 11.42
CA VAL A 240 18.15 11.88 12.23
C VAL A 240 19.35 11.24 12.92
N VAL A 241 20.41 10.91 12.17
CA VAL A 241 21.62 10.31 12.74
C VAL A 241 22.25 11.21 13.80
N LYS A 242 22.31 12.51 13.54
CA LYS A 242 22.95 13.46 14.44
C LYS A 242 22.16 13.74 15.72
N TYR A 243 20.83 13.88 15.60
CA TYR A 243 19.99 14.40 16.69
C TYR A 243 19.08 13.34 17.30
N LEU A 244 18.49 12.45 16.50
CA LEU A 244 17.52 11.48 17.00
C LEU A 244 18.17 10.20 17.49
N VAL A 245 19.16 9.67 16.78
CA VAL A 245 19.84 8.41 17.14
C VAL A 245 20.45 8.46 18.54
N PRO A 246 21.15 9.54 18.99
CA PRO A 246 21.64 9.61 20.37
C PRO A 246 20.55 9.60 21.43
N VAL A 247 19.39 10.20 21.14
CA VAL A 247 18.22 10.18 22.04
C VAL A 247 17.64 8.77 22.10
N ALA A 248 17.46 8.11 20.95
CA ALA A 248 17.01 6.72 20.91
C ALA A 248 17.97 5.78 21.66
N ASP A 249 19.30 5.95 21.49
CA ASP A 249 20.30 5.19 22.24
C ASP A 249 20.14 5.34 23.76
N SER A 250 19.88 6.57 24.24
CA SER A 250 19.64 6.81 25.66
C SER A 250 18.35 6.12 26.17
N ILE A 251 17.29 6.13 25.38
CA ILE A 251 16.02 5.45 25.68
C ILE A 251 16.25 3.94 25.78
N TYR A 252 16.96 3.33 24.81
CA TYR A 252 17.26 1.91 24.83
C TYR A 252 18.17 1.51 25.99
N ARG A 253 19.10 2.37 26.42
CA ARG A 253 19.89 2.14 27.64
C ARG A 253 19.06 2.12 28.90
N GLU A 254 18.10 3.06 29.03
CA GLU A 254 17.16 3.06 30.15
C GLU A 254 16.20 1.86 30.11
N GLN A 255 15.77 1.43 28.93
CA GLN A 255 15.00 0.21 28.76
C GLN A 255 15.80 -1.04 29.23
N ALA A 256 17.06 -1.17 28.80
CA ALA A 256 17.93 -2.26 29.21
C ALA A 256 18.08 -2.31 30.77
N LYS A 257 18.32 -1.16 31.42
CA LYS A 257 18.36 -1.06 32.89
C LYS A 257 17.04 -1.51 33.53
N ARG A 258 15.91 -1.04 33.02
CA ARG A 258 14.57 -1.39 33.51
C ARG A 258 14.31 -2.89 33.40
N LEU A 259 14.79 -3.52 32.31
CA LEU A 259 14.69 -4.96 32.09
C LEU A 259 15.76 -5.77 32.84
N GLY A 260 16.82 -5.13 33.37
CA GLY A 260 17.98 -5.81 33.98
C GLY A 260 18.83 -6.55 32.94
N LYS A 261 18.92 -5.99 31.74
CA LYS A 261 19.70 -6.50 30.61
C LYS A 261 20.96 -5.69 30.40
N GLU A 262 21.96 -6.30 29.77
CA GLU A 262 23.12 -5.57 29.28
C GLU A 262 22.76 -4.81 28.00
N TYR A 263 23.42 -3.68 27.78
CA TYR A 263 23.28 -2.90 26.55
C TYR A 263 24.53 -3.09 25.66
N PRO A 264 24.39 -3.28 24.35
CA PRO A 264 23.14 -3.35 23.59
C PRO A 264 22.37 -4.65 23.84
N MET A 265 21.05 -4.52 23.93
CA MET A 265 20.17 -5.67 24.12
C MET A 265 20.14 -6.56 22.87
N SER A 266 19.78 -7.83 23.06
CA SER A 266 19.52 -8.73 21.93
C SER A 266 18.32 -8.26 21.12
N PHE A 267 18.24 -8.64 19.85
CA PHE A 267 17.11 -8.37 18.98
C PHE A 267 15.77 -8.82 19.59
N ALA A 268 15.76 -9.98 20.23
CA ALA A 268 14.57 -10.51 20.89
C ALA A 268 14.13 -9.67 22.10
N ASP A 269 15.07 -9.02 22.79
CA ASP A 269 14.77 -8.25 24.01
C ASP A 269 14.23 -6.85 23.69
N ASN A 270 14.56 -6.28 22.51
CA ASN A 270 14.11 -4.94 22.12
C ASN A 270 12.58 -4.80 22.07
N ALA A 271 11.85 -5.89 21.85
CA ALA A 271 10.39 -5.90 21.82
C ALA A 271 9.73 -5.80 23.20
N LEU A 272 10.49 -5.97 24.29
CA LEU A 272 9.98 -5.98 25.67
C LEU A 272 10.18 -4.61 26.35
N GLU A 273 9.08 -3.98 26.79
CA GLU A 273 9.12 -2.68 27.46
C GLU A 273 9.27 -2.78 28.99
N PHE A 274 8.63 -3.76 29.61
CA PHE A 274 8.59 -3.97 31.06
C PHE A 274 8.81 -5.42 31.43
N ARG A 275 9.42 -5.70 32.57
CA ARG A 275 9.61 -7.06 33.12
C ARG A 275 8.30 -7.82 33.33
N SER A 276 7.21 -7.09 33.61
CA SER A 276 5.86 -7.64 33.77
C SER A 276 5.16 -7.95 32.44
N GLY A 277 5.80 -7.62 31.32
CA GLY A 277 5.23 -7.68 29.97
C GLY A 277 4.76 -6.31 29.47
N ASN A 278 4.54 -6.24 28.18
CA ASN A 278 4.04 -5.03 27.52
C ASN A 278 2.57 -4.79 27.85
N PRO A 279 2.09 -3.53 27.79
CA PRO A 279 0.66 -3.25 27.81
C PRO A 279 -0.07 -4.05 26.73
N LYS A 280 -1.22 -4.59 27.07
CA LYS A 280 -2.05 -5.37 26.14
C LYS A 280 -3.39 -4.66 25.94
N PRO A 281 -3.99 -4.75 24.75
CA PRO A 281 -5.38 -4.35 24.57
C PRO A 281 -6.29 -5.09 25.54
N ILE A 282 -7.33 -4.42 26.02
CA ILE A 282 -8.34 -5.00 26.92
C ILE A 282 -9.52 -5.44 26.07
N GLY A 283 -9.89 -6.72 26.17
CA GLY A 283 -11.01 -7.32 25.46
C GLY A 283 -10.62 -8.21 24.28
N THR A 284 -11.61 -8.90 23.75
CA THR A 284 -11.51 -9.68 22.51
C THR A 284 -11.50 -8.75 21.30
N PRO A 285 -11.10 -9.23 20.11
CA PRO A 285 -11.19 -8.44 18.87
C PRO A 285 -12.58 -7.83 18.64
N ASP A 286 -13.65 -8.60 18.88
CA ASP A 286 -15.03 -8.13 18.72
C ASP A 286 -15.38 -7.02 19.73
N GLU A 287 -14.94 -7.14 20.97
CA GLU A 287 -15.13 -6.11 22.01
C GLU A 287 -14.35 -4.83 21.67
N ILE A 288 -13.13 -4.96 21.12
CA ILE A 288 -12.31 -3.83 20.67
C ILE A 288 -12.99 -3.11 19.49
N LEU A 289 -13.51 -3.85 18.51
CA LEU A 289 -14.26 -3.29 17.39
C LEU A 289 -15.56 -2.61 17.83
N ALA A 290 -16.28 -3.23 18.77
CA ALA A 290 -17.48 -2.64 19.36
C ALA A 290 -17.17 -1.33 20.11
N MET A 291 -16.06 -1.28 20.84
CA MET A 291 -15.56 -0.08 21.51
C MET A 291 -15.16 1.00 20.49
N GLY A 292 -14.45 0.60 19.42
CA GLY A 292 -14.12 1.49 18.31
C GLY A 292 -15.37 2.11 17.69
N ARG A 293 -16.40 1.31 17.42
CA ARG A 293 -17.71 1.81 16.93
C ARG A 293 -18.29 2.88 17.85
N LYS A 294 -18.28 2.62 19.15
CA LYS A 294 -18.77 3.59 20.15
C LYS A 294 -17.98 4.91 20.11
N PHE A 295 -16.65 4.84 20.02
CA PHE A 295 -15.80 6.04 19.94
C PHE A 295 -16.09 6.86 18.68
N TYR A 296 -16.22 6.22 17.52
CA TYR A 296 -16.55 6.90 16.26
C TYR A 296 -17.99 7.47 16.28
N ASP A 297 -18.95 6.80 16.94
CA ASP A 297 -20.31 7.31 17.13
C ASP A 297 -20.34 8.57 18.01
N GLU A 298 -19.48 8.64 19.04
CA GLU A 298 -19.36 9.79 19.93
C GLU A 298 -18.58 10.95 19.31
N LEU A 299 -17.68 10.67 18.33
CA LEU A 299 -16.79 11.67 17.74
C LEU A 299 -17.54 12.58 16.76
N SER A 300 -18.21 12.04 15.78
CA SER A 300 -19.08 12.79 14.86
C SER A 300 -19.99 11.85 14.04
N PRO A 301 -21.13 12.37 13.50
CA PRO A 301 -21.98 11.60 12.58
C PRO A 301 -21.22 11.07 11.36
N GLU A 302 -20.30 11.84 10.79
CA GLU A 302 -19.54 11.48 9.59
C GLU A 302 -18.57 10.32 9.88
N THR A 303 -17.86 10.35 11.00
CA THR A 303 -16.96 9.26 11.40
C THR A 303 -17.74 8.00 11.76
N SER A 304 -18.91 8.15 12.40
CA SER A 304 -19.82 7.04 12.69
C SER A 304 -20.29 6.36 11.40
N GLU A 305 -20.77 7.12 10.41
CA GLU A 305 -21.23 6.59 9.12
C GLU A 305 -20.09 5.83 8.41
N PHE A 306 -18.91 6.43 8.34
CA PHE A 306 -17.76 5.83 7.69
C PHE A 306 -17.33 4.52 8.37
N PHE A 307 -17.19 4.52 9.70
CA PHE A 307 -16.73 3.32 10.42
C PHE A 307 -17.77 2.19 10.36
N ARG A 308 -19.06 2.51 10.45
CA ARG A 308 -20.13 1.53 10.26
C ARG A 308 -20.12 0.94 8.86
N MET A 309 -19.94 1.77 7.83
CA MET A 309 -19.82 1.29 6.45
C MET A 309 -18.68 0.29 6.31
N MET A 310 -17.52 0.54 6.92
CA MET A 310 -16.38 -0.40 6.89
C MET A 310 -16.70 -1.73 7.58
N LEU A 311 -17.32 -1.68 8.78
CA LEU A 311 -17.67 -2.89 9.53
C LEU A 311 -18.79 -3.70 8.84
N ASP A 312 -19.85 -3.04 8.41
CA ASP A 312 -21.05 -3.68 7.82
C ASP A 312 -20.73 -4.33 6.45
N ASN A 313 -19.70 -3.85 5.75
CA ASN A 313 -19.23 -4.41 4.49
C ASN A 313 -17.99 -5.29 4.63
N GLU A 314 -17.53 -5.55 5.86
CA GLU A 314 -16.33 -6.39 6.15
C GLU A 314 -15.09 -5.91 5.37
N LEU A 315 -14.80 -4.60 5.39
CA LEU A 315 -13.68 -3.97 4.71
C LEU A 315 -12.43 -3.85 5.60
N LEU A 316 -12.30 -4.73 6.58
CA LEU A 316 -11.18 -4.77 7.52
C LEU A 316 -10.46 -6.12 7.38
N ASP A 317 -9.16 -6.08 7.11
CA ASP A 317 -8.28 -7.24 7.25
C ASP A 317 -7.66 -7.20 8.65
N VAL A 318 -8.25 -7.96 9.58
CA VAL A 318 -7.85 -8.03 11.00
C VAL A 318 -7.39 -9.43 11.43
N LEU A 319 -7.35 -10.39 10.50
CA LEU A 319 -7.05 -11.80 10.78
C LEU A 319 -5.72 -12.26 10.16
N SER A 320 -5.11 -11.47 9.30
CA SER A 320 -3.85 -11.79 8.62
C SER A 320 -2.62 -11.70 9.51
#